data_e6092916e68542b9c2fa25446081e4b9
#
_entry.id   e6092916e68542b9c2fa25446081e4b9
#
_cell.length_a   1.000
_cell.length_b   1.000
_cell.length_c   1.000
_cell.angle_alpha   90.00
_cell.angle_beta   90.00
_cell.angle_gamma   90.00
#
_symmetry.space_group_name_H-M   'P 1'
#
loop_
_entity.id
_entity.type
_entity.pdbx_description
1 polymer ?
#
loop_
_entity_poly.entity_id
_entity_poly.type
_entity_poly.pdbx_seq_one_letter_code
_entity_poly.pdbx_strand_id
1 'polypeptide(L)'
;MMAVVLENTANCLWLAFEALQQDRSGLVHKSKLKVLTANIGTLLDLYGVERGLEHFRSTSVLNFNQFKYYLQQEVFSSLPKTLQHHELRLFESKIAEVCWLICRTRYLPRDNRIFSDDSMFQIFRIFCVLAELVPDQYNENVYQVLLHPSEVCNIAQSIASSLGCYFDEEDFTSLSISMGNFRFAPFIAVLESRCLNEISDTVALEESVNNIYQKIVEDVIKKGFLTKKGYIFPTMREYWFVLRPSELTYYTGRNEKDRRGSLTLEPRCKVEPKAGYKILLHSSERTYELGTTDHMSRLQWISALQLASEHSGKYQSFQRLQATKRRLQRQGRVQEMIRAKYQLQQERNAREAAEGHAKELEVVMKEEAKKLTELEQLRSKLEKLLEEETQAKRDEEIVRGLQARVLAEEWEKREELERLQAEQKLLLEEEIQKRKEYEDLQKEKEYQLKSAEQRLAQLEKERLHLDNQLRIANEKMKVAEDRKEMLESKLFQATPVIREGERIRRAQSFMPSTKEKPVIFEVRAATLKRPFHS
;
A
#
# COMPACT_ATOMS: atom_id res chain seq x y z
N MET A 1 2.36 -21.20 21.72
CA MET A 1 0.92 -21.21 22.06
C MET A 1 0.52 -19.98 22.87
N MET A 2 1.05 -19.77 24.07
CA MET A 2 0.74 -18.63 24.95
C MET A 2 0.84 -17.26 24.27
N ALA A 3 1.91 -17.02 23.51
CA ALA A 3 2.10 -15.78 22.76
C ALA A 3 0.99 -15.53 21.75
N VAL A 4 0.47 -16.58 21.12
CA VAL A 4 -0.62 -16.48 20.14
C VAL A 4 -1.94 -16.08 20.81
N VAL A 5 -2.28 -16.67 21.97
CA VAL A 5 -3.48 -16.28 22.74
C VAL A 5 -3.40 -14.82 23.13
N LEU A 6 -2.24 -14.38 23.63
CA LEU A 6 -2.01 -12.99 24.04
C LEU A 6 -2.08 -12.02 22.86
N GLU A 7 -1.48 -12.38 21.74
CA GLU A 7 -1.52 -11.58 20.51
C GLU A 7 -2.94 -11.46 19.98
N ASN A 8 -3.67 -12.58 19.92
CA ASN A 8 -5.04 -12.62 19.41
C ASN A 8 -6.04 -11.88 20.31
N THR A 9 -5.76 -11.76 21.61
CA THR A 9 -6.62 -11.08 22.58
C THR A 9 -6.13 -9.67 22.94
N ALA A 10 -4.99 -9.22 22.41
CA ALA A 10 -4.37 -7.95 22.79
C ALA A 10 -5.30 -6.74 22.64
N ASN A 11 -6.10 -6.68 21.57
CA ASN A 11 -7.02 -5.57 21.31
C ASN A 11 -8.12 -5.49 22.38
N CYS A 12 -8.78 -6.60 22.72
CA CYS A 12 -9.82 -6.61 23.74
C CYS A 12 -9.22 -6.39 25.14
N LEU A 13 -8.05 -6.93 25.43
CA LEU A 13 -7.33 -6.70 26.68
C LEU A 13 -6.95 -5.24 26.87
N TRP A 14 -6.47 -4.57 25.79
CA TRP A 14 -6.19 -3.14 25.86
C TRP A 14 -7.45 -2.32 26.12
N LEU A 15 -8.55 -2.59 25.42
CA LEU A 15 -9.81 -1.85 25.63
C LEU A 15 -10.33 -2.02 27.06
N ALA A 16 -10.21 -3.23 27.64
CA ALA A 16 -10.54 -3.45 29.05
C ALA A 16 -9.57 -2.73 29.99
N PHE A 17 -8.26 -2.78 29.69
CA PHE A 17 -7.23 -2.07 30.45
C PHE A 17 -7.45 -0.56 30.41
N GLU A 18 -7.71 0.01 29.23
CA GLU A 18 -8.07 1.43 29.05
C GLU A 18 -9.35 1.79 29.82
N ALA A 19 -10.34 0.89 29.87
CA ALA A 19 -11.57 1.10 30.63
C ALA A 19 -11.35 1.20 32.14
N LEU A 20 -10.31 0.56 32.65
CA LEU A 20 -9.95 0.60 34.07
C LEU A 20 -9.06 1.78 34.44
N GLN A 21 -8.53 2.53 33.49
CA GLN A 21 -7.73 3.74 33.77
C GLN A 21 -8.58 4.83 34.44
N GLN A 22 -7.97 5.58 35.34
CA GLN A 22 -8.58 6.78 35.96
C GLN A 22 -8.27 8.03 35.15
N ASP A 23 -7.10 8.06 34.56
CA ASP A 23 -6.58 9.11 33.69
C ASP A 23 -6.07 8.50 32.37
N ARG A 24 -5.58 9.33 31.48
CA ARG A 24 -5.00 8.88 30.19
C ARG A 24 -3.49 8.62 30.28
N SER A 25 -2.98 8.27 31.45
CA SER A 25 -1.54 8.04 31.68
C SER A 25 -1.02 6.73 31.06
N GLY A 26 -1.90 5.81 30.71
CA GLY A 26 -1.52 4.45 30.29
C GLY A 26 -1.21 3.52 31.48
N LEU A 27 -1.55 3.94 32.71
CA LEU A 27 -1.30 3.19 33.94
C LEU A 27 -2.62 2.77 34.61
N VAL A 28 -2.66 1.56 35.16
CA VAL A 28 -3.82 1.03 35.89
C VAL A 28 -3.38 0.52 37.24
N HIS A 29 -4.15 0.81 38.28
CA HIS A 29 -3.90 0.33 39.64
C HIS A 29 -4.08 -1.18 39.75
N LYS A 30 -3.16 -1.87 40.42
CA LYS A 30 -3.16 -3.34 40.56
C LYS A 30 -4.46 -3.91 41.12
N SER A 31 -5.12 -3.20 42.03
CA SER A 31 -6.41 -3.64 42.58
C SER A 31 -7.48 -3.86 41.50
N LYS A 32 -7.52 -2.97 40.48
CA LYS A 32 -8.44 -3.11 39.34
C LYS A 32 -8.00 -4.24 38.42
N LEU A 33 -6.70 -4.39 38.18
CA LEU A 33 -6.14 -5.49 37.40
C LEU A 33 -6.35 -6.84 38.02
N LYS A 34 -6.35 -6.94 39.39
CA LYS A 34 -6.70 -8.18 40.08
C LYS A 34 -8.12 -8.64 39.70
N VAL A 35 -9.09 -7.73 39.64
CA VAL A 35 -10.47 -8.07 39.26
C VAL A 35 -10.52 -8.60 37.84
N LEU A 36 -9.86 -7.91 36.90
CA LEU A 36 -9.78 -8.36 35.51
C LEU A 36 -9.12 -9.73 35.38
N THR A 37 -7.99 -9.94 36.08
CA THR A 37 -7.23 -11.19 36.05
C THR A 37 -8.01 -12.33 36.68
N ALA A 38 -8.65 -12.12 37.84
CA ALA A 38 -9.46 -13.12 38.51
C ALA A 38 -10.63 -13.59 37.62
N ASN A 39 -11.32 -12.66 36.95
CA ASN A 39 -12.39 -13.02 36.03
C ASN A 39 -11.89 -13.82 34.82
N ILE A 40 -10.76 -13.42 34.22
CA ILE A 40 -10.11 -14.21 33.16
C ILE A 40 -9.75 -15.59 33.67
N GLY A 41 -9.11 -15.67 34.82
CA GLY A 41 -8.73 -16.94 35.47
C GLY A 41 -9.93 -17.85 35.71
N THR A 42 -11.00 -17.33 36.30
CA THR A 42 -12.22 -18.08 36.57
C THR A 42 -12.83 -18.69 35.30
N LEU A 43 -12.90 -17.93 34.22
CA LEU A 43 -13.44 -18.46 32.95
C LEU A 43 -12.50 -19.48 32.26
N LEU A 44 -11.24 -19.50 32.61
CA LEU A 44 -10.25 -20.46 32.13
C LEU A 44 -10.04 -21.64 33.12
N ASP A 45 -10.86 -21.74 34.18
CA ASP A 45 -10.73 -22.70 35.28
C ASP A 45 -9.37 -22.60 36.04
N LEU A 46 -8.80 -21.39 36.06
CA LEU A 46 -7.55 -21.05 36.75
C LEU A 46 -7.86 -20.13 37.94
N TYR A 47 -7.73 -20.62 39.12
CA TYR A 47 -8.07 -19.90 40.35
C TYR A 47 -6.83 -19.35 41.06
N GLY A 48 -6.93 -18.17 41.64
CA GLY A 48 -5.87 -17.54 42.42
C GLY A 48 -4.74 -16.91 41.62
N VAL A 49 -4.86 -16.87 40.29
CA VAL A 49 -3.84 -16.27 39.39
C VAL A 49 -3.66 -14.77 39.64
N GLU A 50 -4.67 -14.07 40.16
CA GLU A 50 -4.62 -12.64 40.49
C GLU A 50 -3.61 -12.31 41.61
N ARG A 51 -3.22 -13.32 42.43
CA ARG A 51 -2.26 -13.15 43.51
C ARG A 51 -0.85 -12.86 42.99
N GLY A 52 -0.50 -13.34 41.82
CA GLY A 52 0.79 -13.07 41.17
C GLY A 52 1.07 -11.60 40.96
N LEU A 53 0.03 -10.74 40.84
CA LEU A 53 0.20 -9.29 40.77
C LEU A 53 0.87 -8.68 42.02
N GLU A 54 0.89 -9.38 43.15
CA GLU A 54 1.56 -8.92 44.35
C GLU A 54 3.09 -9.03 44.25
N HIS A 55 3.60 -9.86 43.34
CA HIS A 55 5.04 -9.98 43.09
C HIS A 55 5.66 -8.69 42.54
N PHE A 56 4.88 -7.83 41.90
CA PHE A 56 5.32 -6.49 41.49
C PHE A 56 5.32 -5.51 42.66
N ARG A 57 6.10 -5.81 43.71
CA ARG A 57 6.06 -5.08 45.00
C ARG A 57 6.45 -3.60 44.88
N SER A 58 7.27 -3.23 43.91
CA SER A 58 7.82 -1.88 43.73
C SER A 58 6.84 -0.84 43.20
N THR A 59 5.72 -1.25 42.59
CA THR A 59 4.78 -0.35 41.94
C THR A 59 3.34 -0.65 42.35
N SER A 60 2.53 0.38 42.58
CA SER A 60 1.08 0.26 42.81
C SER A 60 0.28 0.20 41.52
N VAL A 61 0.88 0.63 40.41
CA VAL A 61 0.29 0.69 39.07
C VAL A 61 1.13 -0.08 38.07
N LEU A 62 0.51 -0.58 37.01
CA LEU A 62 1.19 -1.25 35.91
C LEU A 62 0.79 -0.59 34.57
N ASN A 63 1.73 -0.54 33.63
CA ASN A 63 1.43 -0.25 32.25
C ASN A 63 0.96 -1.52 31.51
N PHE A 64 0.47 -1.35 30.30
CA PHE A 64 -0.09 -2.48 29.53
C PHE A 64 0.94 -3.55 29.18
N ASN A 65 2.19 -3.18 28.89
CA ASN A 65 3.24 -4.15 28.57
C ASN A 65 3.59 -5.01 29.80
N GLN A 66 3.68 -4.39 30.97
CA GLN A 66 3.88 -5.11 32.24
C GLN A 66 2.70 -6.05 32.54
N PHE A 67 1.47 -5.58 32.28
CA PHE A 67 0.28 -6.41 32.46
C PHE A 67 0.23 -7.57 31.46
N LYS A 68 0.54 -7.35 30.19
CA LYS A 68 0.67 -8.43 29.19
C LYS A 68 1.72 -9.47 29.61
N TYR A 69 2.89 -9.00 30.05
CA TYR A 69 3.94 -9.90 30.54
C TYR A 69 3.45 -10.73 31.69
N TYR A 70 2.76 -10.13 32.65
CA TYR A 70 2.16 -10.83 33.79
C TYR A 70 1.13 -11.89 33.30
N LEU A 71 0.21 -11.55 32.44
CA LEU A 71 -0.76 -12.51 31.89
C LEU A 71 -0.06 -13.68 31.19
N GLN A 72 1.00 -13.42 30.46
CA GLN A 72 1.77 -14.46 29.79
C GLN A 72 2.44 -15.42 30.77
N GLN A 73 3.04 -14.92 31.84
CA GLN A 73 3.82 -15.71 32.75
C GLN A 73 2.96 -16.45 33.80
N GLU A 74 1.94 -15.82 34.31
CA GLU A 74 1.18 -16.34 35.48
C GLU A 74 -0.19 -16.95 35.05
N VAL A 75 -0.81 -16.44 34.01
CA VAL A 75 -2.15 -16.91 33.62
C VAL A 75 -2.04 -17.91 32.45
N PHE A 76 -1.46 -17.49 31.34
CA PHE A 76 -1.43 -18.32 30.13
C PHE A 76 -0.37 -19.41 30.15
N SER A 77 0.61 -19.33 31.06
CA SER A 77 1.58 -20.42 31.32
C SER A 77 0.92 -21.70 31.81
N SER A 78 -0.23 -21.59 32.48
CA SER A 78 -1.02 -22.71 32.98
C SER A 78 -1.87 -23.39 31.88
N LEU A 79 -1.98 -22.77 30.69
CA LEU A 79 -2.70 -23.39 29.58
C LEU A 79 -1.94 -24.58 29.00
N PRO A 80 -2.64 -25.59 28.46
CA PRO A 80 -2.01 -26.73 27.82
C PRO A 80 -1.03 -26.30 26.72
N LYS A 81 0.12 -26.98 26.64
CA LYS A 81 1.15 -26.66 25.61
C LYS A 81 0.65 -26.91 24.21
N THR A 82 -0.28 -27.82 24.00
CA THR A 82 -0.94 -28.17 22.74
C THR A 82 -2.44 -27.99 22.90
N LEU A 83 -2.96 -26.91 22.35
CA LEU A 83 -4.41 -26.65 22.25
C LEU A 83 -4.88 -26.98 20.85
N GLN A 84 -6.05 -27.57 20.74
CA GLN A 84 -6.74 -27.70 19.46
C GLN A 84 -7.32 -26.34 19.04
N HIS A 85 -7.56 -26.15 17.75
CA HIS A 85 -8.05 -24.86 17.24
C HIS A 85 -9.39 -24.43 17.84
N HIS A 86 -10.28 -25.37 18.16
CA HIS A 86 -11.56 -25.06 18.81
C HIS A 86 -11.37 -24.61 20.27
N GLU A 87 -10.43 -25.21 21.00
CA GLU A 87 -10.10 -24.82 22.38
C GLU A 87 -9.49 -23.42 22.41
N LEU A 88 -8.56 -23.14 21.48
CA LEU A 88 -7.97 -21.81 21.33
C LEU A 88 -9.05 -20.73 21.13
N ARG A 89 -9.98 -20.97 20.20
CA ARG A 89 -11.10 -20.06 19.98
C ARG A 89 -12.00 -19.89 21.19
N LEU A 90 -12.22 -20.97 21.95
CA LEU A 90 -12.99 -20.93 23.19
C LEU A 90 -12.30 -20.05 24.23
N PHE A 91 -10.98 -20.18 24.42
CA PHE A 91 -10.22 -19.33 25.33
C PHE A 91 -10.23 -17.86 24.91
N GLU A 92 -10.01 -17.58 23.63
CA GLU A 92 -10.11 -16.23 23.09
C GLU A 92 -11.52 -15.63 23.30
N SER A 93 -12.57 -16.44 23.14
CA SER A 93 -13.95 -16.03 23.36
C SER A 93 -14.19 -15.66 24.82
N LYS A 94 -13.79 -16.52 25.75
CA LYS A 94 -13.92 -16.30 27.20
C LYS A 94 -13.18 -15.05 27.66
N ILE A 95 -11.94 -14.85 27.20
CA ILE A 95 -11.16 -13.64 27.52
C ILE A 95 -11.84 -12.39 26.98
N ALA A 96 -12.33 -12.43 25.74
CA ALA A 96 -12.99 -11.28 25.15
C ALA A 96 -14.34 -10.96 25.82
N GLU A 97 -15.05 -11.97 26.35
CA GLU A 97 -16.26 -11.79 27.15
C GLU A 97 -15.98 -11.04 28.44
N VAL A 98 -14.94 -11.41 29.19
CA VAL A 98 -14.51 -10.65 30.38
C VAL A 98 -14.15 -9.22 30.01
N CYS A 99 -13.38 -9.03 28.93
CA CYS A 99 -13.01 -7.70 28.48
C CYS A 99 -14.24 -6.87 28.13
N TRP A 100 -15.22 -7.47 27.43
CA TRP A 100 -16.47 -6.81 27.09
C TRP A 100 -17.27 -6.40 28.32
N LEU A 101 -17.41 -7.26 29.30
CA LEU A 101 -18.12 -6.96 30.56
C LEU A 101 -17.56 -5.70 31.26
N ILE A 102 -16.26 -5.46 31.14
CA ILE A 102 -15.61 -4.25 31.68
C ILE A 102 -15.84 -3.05 30.78
N CYS A 103 -15.77 -3.22 29.45
CA CYS A 103 -15.87 -2.12 28.50
C CYS A 103 -17.30 -1.68 28.22
N ARG A 104 -18.29 -2.58 28.32
CA ARG A 104 -19.67 -2.36 27.84
C ARG A 104 -20.34 -1.13 28.43
N THR A 105 -20.03 -0.77 29.67
CA THR A 105 -20.57 0.43 30.34
C THR A 105 -20.21 1.74 29.66
N ARG A 106 -19.16 1.75 28.84
CA ARG A 106 -18.75 2.93 28.03
C ARG A 106 -19.49 3.01 26.71
N TYR A 107 -20.03 1.89 26.20
CA TYR A 107 -20.54 1.79 24.84
C TYR A 107 -22.03 1.54 24.78
N LEU A 108 -22.66 0.96 25.81
CA LEU A 108 -24.09 0.67 25.84
C LEU A 108 -24.97 1.91 26.12
N PRO A 109 -24.61 2.87 26.98
CA PRO A 109 -25.44 4.05 27.23
C PRO A 109 -25.47 5.00 26.01
N ARG A 110 -26.46 4.83 25.14
CA ARG A 110 -26.70 5.64 23.94
C ARG A 110 -28.20 5.74 23.68
N ASP A 111 -28.64 6.90 23.21
CA ASP A 111 -30.06 7.21 23.08
C ASP A 111 -30.74 6.46 21.91
N ASN A 112 -30.02 6.25 20.81
CA ASN A 112 -30.55 5.63 19.58
C ASN A 112 -29.81 4.31 19.25
N ARG A 113 -29.97 3.30 20.08
CA ARG A 113 -29.37 1.98 19.86
C ARG A 113 -30.16 1.20 18.82
N ILE A 114 -29.49 0.79 17.75
CA ILE A 114 -30.02 -0.12 16.75
C ILE A 114 -29.64 -1.57 17.10
N PHE A 115 -28.44 -1.78 17.64
CA PHE A 115 -27.93 -3.11 17.98
C PHE A 115 -28.38 -3.53 19.39
N SER A 116 -28.80 -4.79 19.52
CA SER A 116 -28.98 -5.45 20.82
C SER A 116 -27.64 -5.61 21.57
N ASP A 117 -27.69 -5.90 22.87
CA ASP A 117 -26.50 -6.11 23.68
C ASP A 117 -25.65 -7.28 23.17
N ASP A 118 -26.28 -8.34 22.67
CA ASP A 118 -25.62 -9.50 22.07
C ASP A 118 -24.96 -9.15 20.73
N SER A 119 -25.65 -8.42 19.87
CA SER A 119 -25.08 -7.90 18.63
C SER A 119 -23.92 -6.95 18.88
N MET A 120 -24.00 -6.13 19.93
CA MET A 120 -22.89 -5.24 20.34
C MET A 120 -21.66 -6.03 20.77
N PHE A 121 -21.82 -7.12 21.50
CA PHE A 121 -20.70 -8.01 21.84
C PHE A 121 -20.09 -8.65 20.59
N GLN A 122 -20.93 -9.12 19.67
CA GLN A 122 -20.45 -9.69 18.40
C GLN A 122 -19.68 -8.67 17.58
N ILE A 123 -20.17 -7.43 17.46
CA ILE A 123 -19.51 -6.34 16.77
C ILE A 123 -18.20 -5.96 17.47
N PHE A 124 -18.16 -5.92 18.81
CA PHE A 124 -16.93 -5.71 19.57
C PHE A 124 -15.88 -6.79 19.24
N ARG A 125 -16.28 -8.03 19.15
CA ARG A 125 -15.40 -9.13 18.76
C ARG A 125 -14.87 -8.97 17.32
N ILE A 126 -15.76 -8.64 16.37
CA ILE A 126 -15.39 -8.36 14.97
C ILE A 126 -14.37 -7.23 14.92
N PHE A 127 -14.63 -6.14 15.62
CA PHE A 127 -13.71 -5.01 15.71
C PHE A 127 -12.34 -5.43 16.26
N CYS A 128 -12.29 -6.16 17.37
CA CYS A 128 -11.05 -6.62 17.99
C CYS A 128 -10.24 -7.58 17.10
N VAL A 129 -10.90 -8.34 16.21
CA VAL A 129 -10.21 -9.23 15.25
C VAL A 129 -9.57 -8.43 14.11
N LEU A 130 -10.25 -7.41 13.60
CA LEU A 130 -9.83 -6.67 12.41
C LEU A 130 -8.97 -5.44 12.71
N ALA A 131 -9.14 -4.82 13.89
CA ALA A 131 -8.42 -3.62 14.30
C ALA A 131 -6.95 -3.90 14.62
N GLU A 132 -6.18 -2.83 14.65
CA GLU A 132 -4.75 -2.81 14.97
C GLU A 132 -4.49 -2.10 16.29
N LEU A 133 -3.63 -2.69 17.12
CA LEU A 133 -3.13 -2.06 18.34
C LEU A 133 -1.92 -1.21 17.97
N VAL A 134 -2.08 0.10 17.98
CA VAL A 134 -1.05 1.05 17.58
C VAL A 134 -0.57 1.82 18.83
N PRO A 135 0.73 1.94 19.10
CA PRO A 135 1.23 2.80 20.16
C PRO A 135 0.90 4.26 19.87
N ASP A 136 0.63 5.02 20.91
CA ASP A 136 0.43 6.47 20.79
C ASP A 136 1.76 7.16 20.48
N GLN A 137 1.72 8.22 19.67
CA GLN A 137 2.93 8.93 19.23
C GLN A 137 3.62 9.72 20.34
N TYR A 138 2.87 10.10 21.38
CA TYR A 138 3.33 10.98 22.45
C TYR A 138 3.55 10.25 23.79
N ASN A 139 2.97 9.05 23.95
CA ASN A 139 3.07 8.28 25.19
C ASN A 139 3.20 6.79 24.90
N GLU A 140 4.39 6.25 25.10
CA GLU A 140 4.72 4.83 24.88
C GLU A 140 3.89 3.85 25.71
N ASN A 141 3.27 4.32 26.81
CA ASN A 141 2.40 3.49 27.66
C ASN A 141 0.94 3.45 27.18
N VAL A 142 0.59 4.30 26.23
CA VAL A 142 -0.77 4.39 25.69
C VAL A 142 -0.82 3.76 24.30
N TYR A 143 -1.87 3.00 24.06
CA TYR A 143 -2.16 2.41 22.77
C TYR A 143 -3.52 2.86 22.26
N GLN A 144 -3.75 2.67 20.99
CA GLN A 144 -5.03 2.89 20.35
C GLN A 144 -5.40 1.66 19.54
N VAL A 145 -6.63 1.18 19.71
CA VAL A 145 -7.18 0.12 18.86
C VAL A 145 -7.90 0.80 17.70
N LEU A 146 -7.34 0.66 16.51
CA LEU A 146 -7.77 1.40 15.32
C LEU A 146 -8.20 0.44 14.21
N LEU A 147 -9.38 0.68 13.66
CA LEU A 147 -9.91 -0.02 12.50
C LEU A 147 -9.81 0.87 11.27
N HIS A 148 -9.22 0.32 10.22
CA HIS A 148 -9.06 1.06 8.97
C HIS A 148 -10.40 1.29 8.27
N PRO A 149 -10.64 2.45 7.62
CA PRO A 149 -11.90 2.76 6.93
C PRO A 149 -12.37 1.68 5.95
N SER A 150 -11.46 1.08 5.19
CA SER A 150 -11.83 0.01 4.26
C SER A 150 -12.40 -1.24 4.95
N GLU A 151 -12.00 -1.56 6.18
CA GLU A 151 -12.57 -2.67 6.94
C GLU A 151 -13.97 -2.28 7.46
N VAL A 152 -14.15 -1.02 7.88
CA VAL A 152 -15.48 -0.49 8.28
C VAL A 152 -16.44 -0.54 7.09
N CYS A 153 -16.01 -0.08 5.92
CA CYS A 153 -16.78 -0.13 4.68
C CYS A 153 -17.21 -1.57 4.34
N ASN A 154 -16.28 -2.52 4.40
CA ASN A 154 -16.57 -3.93 4.13
C ASN A 154 -17.60 -4.51 5.10
N ILE A 155 -17.55 -4.16 6.39
CA ILE A 155 -18.51 -4.60 7.39
C ILE A 155 -19.88 -3.98 7.09
N ALA A 156 -19.94 -2.66 6.91
CA ALA A 156 -21.17 -1.93 6.64
C ALA A 156 -21.86 -2.44 5.37
N GLN A 157 -21.11 -2.59 4.28
CA GLN A 157 -21.60 -3.12 3.01
C GLN A 157 -22.09 -4.57 3.14
N SER A 158 -21.41 -5.39 3.95
CA SER A 158 -21.84 -6.77 4.18
C SER A 158 -23.15 -6.84 4.95
N ILE A 159 -23.35 -5.98 5.96
CA ILE A 159 -24.62 -5.88 6.70
C ILE A 159 -25.72 -5.38 5.77
N ALA A 160 -25.50 -4.25 5.10
CA ALA A 160 -26.47 -3.64 4.20
C ALA A 160 -26.90 -4.60 3.08
N SER A 161 -25.93 -5.29 2.45
CA SER A 161 -26.21 -6.25 1.39
C SER A 161 -27.00 -7.46 1.88
N SER A 162 -26.78 -7.94 3.11
CA SER A 162 -27.55 -9.07 3.67
C SER A 162 -28.99 -8.68 4.01
N LEU A 163 -29.22 -7.40 4.27
CA LEU A 163 -30.55 -6.83 4.57
C LEU A 163 -31.27 -6.30 3.32
N GLY A 164 -30.60 -6.32 2.15
CA GLY A 164 -31.12 -5.73 0.91
C GLY A 164 -31.19 -4.20 0.94
N CYS A 165 -30.46 -3.56 1.85
CA CYS A 165 -30.41 -2.11 1.99
C CYS A 165 -29.33 -1.50 1.08
N TYR A 166 -29.57 -0.27 0.65
CA TYR A 166 -28.57 0.52 -0.07
C TYR A 166 -27.49 1.02 0.90
N PHE A 167 -26.24 0.92 0.49
CA PHE A 167 -25.11 1.48 1.21
C PHE A 167 -24.42 2.53 0.33
N ASP A 168 -24.41 3.79 0.78
CA ASP A 168 -23.73 4.89 0.09
C ASP A 168 -22.23 4.87 0.41
N GLU A 169 -21.47 4.31 -0.52
CA GLU A 169 -20.02 4.22 -0.38
C GLU A 169 -19.31 5.57 -0.61
N GLU A 170 -19.91 6.50 -1.37
CA GLU A 170 -19.33 7.81 -1.63
C GLU A 170 -19.44 8.71 -0.40
N ASP A 171 -20.61 8.73 0.24
CA ASP A 171 -20.82 9.44 1.52
C ASP A 171 -19.89 8.89 2.59
N PHE A 172 -19.81 7.55 2.72
CA PHE A 172 -18.89 6.91 3.65
C PHE A 172 -17.42 7.24 3.38
N THR A 173 -17.02 7.27 2.11
CA THR A 173 -15.63 7.58 1.74
C THR A 173 -15.29 9.03 2.09
N SER A 174 -16.18 9.96 1.84
CA SER A 174 -16.04 11.37 2.19
C SER A 174 -15.90 11.56 3.70
N LEU A 175 -16.73 10.87 4.48
CA LEU A 175 -16.65 10.86 5.94
C LEU A 175 -15.31 10.26 6.43
N SER A 176 -14.88 9.16 5.85
CA SER A 176 -13.68 8.44 6.27
C SER A 176 -12.39 9.22 6.01
N ILE A 177 -12.35 10.07 4.98
CA ILE A 177 -11.21 10.97 4.71
C ILE A 177 -11.02 11.96 5.86
N SER A 178 -12.12 12.47 6.43
CA SER A 178 -12.05 13.44 7.54
C SER A 178 -11.74 12.78 8.88
N MET A 179 -12.22 11.55 9.11
CA MET A 179 -12.09 10.86 10.40
C MET A 179 -10.80 10.04 10.53
N GLY A 180 -10.23 9.56 9.42
CA GLY A 180 -9.11 8.63 9.43
C GLY A 180 -9.49 7.24 9.97
N ASN A 181 -8.62 6.64 10.78
CA ASN A 181 -8.88 5.32 11.37
C ASN A 181 -9.88 5.40 12.53
N PHE A 182 -10.74 4.40 12.63
CA PHE A 182 -11.86 4.37 13.57
C PHE A 182 -11.48 3.68 14.89
N ARG A 183 -11.76 4.34 16.00
CA ARG A 183 -11.88 3.69 17.32
C ARG A 183 -13.26 3.02 17.43
N PHE A 184 -13.46 2.18 18.45
CA PHE A 184 -14.69 1.41 18.57
C PHE A 184 -15.96 2.27 18.67
N ALA A 185 -15.98 3.33 19.50
CA ALA A 185 -17.17 4.18 19.64
C ALA A 185 -17.53 4.94 18.36
N PRO A 186 -16.62 5.65 17.66
CA PRO A 186 -16.90 6.22 16.34
C PRO A 186 -17.33 5.18 15.29
N PHE A 187 -16.73 3.99 15.31
CA PHE A 187 -17.12 2.90 14.42
C PHE A 187 -18.61 2.53 14.58
N ILE A 188 -19.06 2.30 15.83
CA ILE A 188 -20.45 2.01 16.13
C ILE A 188 -21.36 3.18 15.72
N ALA A 189 -20.99 4.41 16.10
CA ALA A 189 -21.76 5.59 15.79
C ALA A 189 -21.99 5.77 14.27
N VAL A 190 -20.98 5.50 13.46
CA VAL A 190 -21.10 5.56 11.99
C VAL A 190 -21.99 4.44 11.46
N LEU A 191 -21.86 3.21 11.97
CA LEU A 191 -22.74 2.12 11.58
C LEU A 191 -24.21 2.45 11.88
N GLU A 192 -24.50 2.93 13.09
CA GLU A 192 -25.88 3.23 13.52
C GLU A 192 -26.45 4.46 12.81
N SER A 193 -25.67 5.53 12.63
CA SER A 193 -26.19 6.82 12.14
C SER A 193 -26.19 6.98 10.62
N ARG A 194 -25.30 6.29 9.93
CA ARG A 194 -25.10 6.48 8.48
C ARG A 194 -25.38 5.25 7.64
N CYS A 195 -25.07 4.08 8.18
CA CYS A 195 -25.13 2.86 7.37
C CYS A 195 -26.43 2.08 7.58
N LEU A 196 -27.06 2.20 8.74
CA LEU A 196 -28.15 1.31 9.18
C LEU A 196 -29.35 2.06 9.79
N ASN A 197 -29.42 3.38 9.63
CA ASN A 197 -30.45 4.22 10.26
C ASN A 197 -31.88 3.95 9.80
N GLU A 198 -32.06 3.34 8.64
CA GLU A 198 -33.39 3.05 8.06
C GLU A 198 -33.90 1.63 8.38
N ILE A 199 -33.12 0.84 9.11
CA ILE A 199 -33.45 -0.56 9.39
C ILE A 199 -34.41 -0.63 10.56
N SER A 200 -35.59 -1.17 10.30
CA SER A 200 -36.63 -1.43 11.30
C SER A 200 -36.69 -2.89 11.78
N ASP A 201 -36.21 -3.83 10.98
CA ASP A 201 -36.17 -5.25 11.32
C ASP A 201 -34.94 -5.61 12.16
N THR A 202 -35.12 -5.61 13.47
CA THR A 202 -34.06 -5.94 14.44
C THR A 202 -33.63 -7.41 14.36
N VAL A 203 -34.53 -8.32 14.03
CA VAL A 203 -34.23 -9.77 13.93
C VAL A 203 -33.33 -10.03 12.73
N ALA A 204 -33.67 -9.47 11.57
CA ALA A 204 -32.83 -9.57 10.37
C ALA A 204 -31.46 -8.94 10.60
N LEU A 205 -31.40 -7.83 11.32
CA LEU A 205 -30.13 -7.18 11.69
C LEU A 205 -29.28 -8.07 12.59
N GLU A 206 -29.86 -8.67 13.63
CA GLU A 206 -29.16 -9.62 14.50
C GLU A 206 -28.62 -10.83 13.73
N GLU A 207 -29.42 -11.39 12.83
CA GLU A 207 -28.98 -12.49 11.96
C GLU A 207 -27.85 -12.07 11.03
N SER A 208 -27.91 -10.86 10.45
CA SER A 208 -26.86 -10.30 9.62
C SER A 208 -25.55 -10.13 10.39
N VAL A 209 -25.61 -9.54 11.58
CA VAL A 209 -24.44 -9.38 12.46
C VAL A 209 -23.85 -10.74 12.84
N ASN A 210 -24.69 -11.70 13.19
CA ASN A 210 -24.27 -13.06 13.53
C ASN A 210 -23.58 -13.76 12.34
N ASN A 211 -24.08 -13.60 11.12
CA ASN A 211 -23.46 -14.15 9.93
C ASN A 211 -22.05 -13.60 9.70
N ILE A 212 -21.85 -12.30 9.90
CA ILE A 212 -20.54 -11.66 9.82
C ILE A 212 -19.63 -12.10 10.96
N TYR A 213 -20.17 -12.21 12.16
CA TYR A 213 -19.45 -12.73 13.34
C TYR A 213 -18.91 -14.14 13.08
N GLN A 214 -19.75 -15.03 12.58
CA GLN A 214 -19.34 -16.39 12.23
C GLN A 214 -18.24 -16.41 11.18
N LYS A 215 -18.36 -15.55 10.16
CA LYS A 215 -17.34 -15.43 9.10
C LYS A 215 -16.01 -14.90 9.63
N ILE A 216 -16.04 -13.85 10.45
CA ILE A 216 -14.82 -13.11 10.86
C ILE A 216 -14.20 -13.68 12.13
N VAL A 217 -15.01 -13.97 13.15
CA VAL A 217 -14.54 -14.39 14.47
C VAL A 217 -14.42 -15.90 14.57
N GLU A 218 -15.40 -16.63 14.03
CA GLU A 218 -15.41 -18.09 14.07
C GLU A 218 -14.72 -18.74 12.87
N ASP A 219 -14.17 -17.96 11.95
CA ASP A 219 -13.49 -18.42 10.73
C ASP A 219 -14.35 -19.34 9.85
N VAL A 220 -15.65 -19.14 9.81
CA VAL A 220 -16.50 -19.92 8.92
C VAL A 220 -16.27 -19.53 7.48
N ILE A 221 -15.72 -20.45 6.70
CA ILE A 221 -15.42 -20.24 5.27
C ILE A 221 -16.68 -20.46 4.42
N LYS A 222 -17.41 -21.54 4.69
CA LYS A 222 -18.62 -21.88 3.94
C LYS A 222 -19.59 -22.70 4.79
N LYS A 223 -20.89 -22.48 4.59
CA LYS A 223 -21.98 -23.29 5.12
C LYS A 223 -22.89 -23.75 4.00
N GLY A 224 -23.51 -24.89 4.17
CA GLY A 224 -24.51 -25.37 3.22
C GLY A 224 -24.81 -26.85 3.36
N PHE A 225 -25.86 -27.28 2.66
CA PHE A 225 -26.21 -28.69 2.57
C PHE A 225 -25.23 -29.43 1.65
N LEU A 226 -24.76 -30.58 2.12
CA LEU A 226 -24.06 -31.59 1.35
C LEU A 226 -24.61 -32.94 1.73
N THR A 227 -24.63 -33.86 0.78
CA THR A 227 -24.82 -35.28 1.07
C THR A 227 -23.50 -35.91 1.41
N LYS A 228 -23.51 -36.80 2.42
CA LYS A 228 -22.31 -37.54 2.87
C LYS A 228 -22.57 -39.02 2.81
N LYS A 229 -21.64 -39.77 2.22
CA LYS A 229 -21.71 -41.24 2.23
C LYS A 229 -21.45 -41.76 3.63
N GLY A 230 -22.38 -42.60 4.13
CA GLY A 230 -22.24 -43.29 5.40
C GLY A 230 -21.08 -44.28 5.37
N TYR A 231 -20.47 -44.55 6.54
CA TYR A 231 -19.40 -45.52 6.68
C TYR A 231 -19.89 -46.96 6.79
N ILE A 232 -20.85 -47.18 7.69
CA ILE A 232 -21.43 -48.52 7.92
C ILE A 232 -22.47 -48.85 6.84
N PHE A 233 -23.34 -47.89 6.54
CA PHE A 233 -24.31 -48.01 5.46
C PHE A 233 -23.90 -47.02 4.34
N PRO A 234 -23.57 -47.50 3.14
CA PRO A 234 -23.04 -46.67 2.05
C PRO A 234 -24.13 -45.81 1.37
N THR A 235 -25.13 -45.37 2.13
CA THR A 235 -26.17 -44.47 1.68
C THR A 235 -25.74 -43.02 1.80
N MET A 236 -26.11 -42.20 0.80
CA MET A 236 -25.90 -40.76 0.87
C MET A 236 -27.01 -40.15 1.74
N ARG A 237 -26.60 -39.41 2.76
CA ARG A 237 -27.52 -38.65 3.64
C ARG A 237 -27.15 -37.19 3.61
N GLU A 238 -28.17 -36.33 3.60
CA GLU A 238 -27.99 -34.90 3.62
C GLU A 238 -27.79 -34.40 5.04
N TYR A 239 -26.82 -33.46 5.16
CA TYR A 239 -26.47 -32.79 6.40
C TYR A 239 -26.15 -31.33 6.13
N TRP A 240 -26.32 -30.49 7.12
CA TRP A 240 -25.85 -29.13 7.12
C TRP A 240 -24.38 -29.08 7.52
N PHE A 241 -23.51 -28.61 6.63
CA PHE A 241 -22.08 -28.54 6.85
C PHE A 241 -21.62 -27.13 7.16
N VAL A 242 -20.69 -27.02 8.09
CA VAL A 242 -19.99 -25.78 8.46
C VAL A 242 -18.50 -26.02 8.31
N LEU A 243 -17.90 -25.32 7.37
CA LEU A 243 -16.49 -25.43 7.03
C LEU A 243 -15.68 -24.33 7.71
N ARG A 244 -14.67 -24.74 8.47
CA ARG A 244 -13.61 -23.90 9.05
C ARG A 244 -12.23 -24.38 8.60
N PRO A 245 -11.15 -23.60 8.78
CA PRO A 245 -9.82 -23.98 8.28
C PRO A 245 -9.34 -25.39 8.66
N SER A 246 -9.61 -25.84 9.86
CA SER A 246 -9.13 -27.15 10.34
C SER A 246 -10.22 -28.21 10.50
N GLU A 247 -11.47 -27.85 10.24
CA GLU A 247 -12.58 -28.72 10.58
C GLU A 247 -13.78 -28.51 9.64
N LEU A 248 -14.36 -29.60 9.18
CA LEU A 248 -15.64 -29.64 8.50
C LEU A 248 -16.66 -30.35 9.39
N THR A 249 -17.44 -29.58 10.13
CA THR A 249 -18.47 -30.09 11.05
C THR A 249 -19.79 -30.25 10.32
N TYR A 250 -20.58 -31.27 10.67
CA TYR A 250 -21.90 -31.48 10.08
C TYR A 250 -22.99 -31.73 11.13
N TYR A 251 -24.16 -31.21 10.82
CA TYR A 251 -25.33 -31.14 11.69
C TYR A 251 -26.56 -31.73 10.99
N THR A 252 -27.60 -32.07 11.76
CA THR A 252 -28.86 -32.55 11.21
C THR A 252 -29.57 -31.45 10.42
N GLY A 253 -29.51 -30.20 10.85
CA GLY A 253 -30.19 -29.08 10.21
C GLY A 253 -29.46 -27.74 10.35
N ARG A 254 -30.01 -26.69 9.73
CA ARG A 254 -29.45 -25.32 9.70
C ARG A 254 -29.33 -24.66 11.08
N ASN A 255 -30.08 -25.12 12.07
CA ASN A 255 -30.05 -24.59 13.45
C ASN A 255 -28.75 -24.93 14.19
N GLU A 256 -27.90 -25.80 13.64
CA GLU A 256 -26.60 -26.21 14.17
C GLU A 256 -26.62 -26.73 15.62
N LYS A 257 -27.81 -27.18 16.11
CA LYS A 257 -27.98 -27.71 17.48
C LYS A 257 -27.50 -29.15 17.60
N ASP A 258 -27.87 -30.00 16.63
CA ASP A 258 -27.58 -31.43 16.66
C ASP A 258 -26.32 -31.76 15.84
N ARG A 259 -25.15 -31.66 16.47
CA ARG A 259 -23.89 -32.07 15.85
C ARG A 259 -23.85 -33.58 15.63
N ARG A 260 -23.65 -34.00 14.39
CA ARG A 260 -23.55 -35.43 14.00
C ARG A 260 -22.11 -35.90 13.87
N GLY A 261 -21.18 -34.99 13.68
CA GLY A 261 -19.76 -35.30 13.64
C GLY A 261 -18.93 -34.19 13.01
N SER A 262 -17.65 -34.48 12.91
CA SER A 262 -16.69 -33.59 12.23
C SER A 262 -15.68 -34.39 11.44
N LEU A 263 -15.13 -33.75 10.44
CA LEU A 263 -14.01 -34.23 9.62
C LEU A 263 -12.86 -33.27 9.86
N THR A 264 -11.74 -33.78 10.34
CA THR A 264 -10.52 -32.98 10.51
C THR A 264 -9.90 -32.75 9.15
N LEU A 265 -9.62 -31.50 8.84
CA LEU A 265 -8.87 -31.10 7.65
C LEU A 265 -7.42 -30.92 8.02
N GLU A 266 -6.56 -31.66 7.37
CA GLU A 266 -5.11 -31.55 7.54
C GLU A 266 -4.53 -30.59 6.49
N PRO A 267 -3.34 -30.02 6.75
CA PRO A 267 -2.64 -29.28 5.72
C PRO A 267 -2.43 -30.13 4.46
N ARG A 268 -2.82 -29.59 3.31
CA ARG A 268 -2.71 -30.25 2.00
C ARG A 268 -3.62 -31.47 1.79
N CYS A 269 -4.76 -31.56 2.48
CA CYS A 269 -5.79 -32.51 2.10
C CYS A 269 -6.10 -32.41 0.61
N LYS A 270 -6.10 -33.55 -0.09
CA LYS A 270 -6.42 -33.58 -1.52
C LYS A 270 -7.92 -33.55 -1.71
N VAL A 271 -8.41 -32.61 -2.52
CA VAL A 271 -9.83 -32.44 -2.83
C VAL A 271 -10.01 -32.62 -4.34
N GLU A 272 -10.76 -33.65 -4.74
CA GLU A 272 -10.95 -34.01 -6.15
C GLU A 272 -12.43 -34.02 -6.53
N PRO A 273 -12.76 -33.56 -7.74
CA PRO A 273 -14.09 -33.74 -8.29
C PRO A 273 -14.32 -35.20 -8.70
N LYS A 274 -15.56 -35.70 -8.47
CA LYS A 274 -16.02 -37.01 -8.93
C LYS A 274 -17.30 -36.84 -9.75
N ALA A 275 -17.60 -37.79 -10.62
CA ALA A 275 -18.81 -37.80 -11.44
C ALA A 275 -20.09 -37.70 -10.58
N GLY A 276 -21.17 -37.12 -11.11
CA GLY A 276 -22.46 -36.95 -10.42
C GLY A 276 -22.41 -35.86 -9.33
N TYR A 277 -21.74 -34.75 -9.59
CA TYR A 277 -21.61 -33.60 -8.67
C TYR A 277 -20.99 -33.94 -7.31
N LYS A 278 -20.17 -34.98 -7.26
CA LYS A 278 -19.53 -35.45 -6.05
C LYS A 278 -18.13 -34.87 -5.86
N ILE A 279 -17.69 -34.84 -4.61
CA ILE A 279 -16.36 -34.40 -4.16
C ILE A 279 -15.72 -35.53 -3.36
N LEU A 280 -14.48 -35.85 -3.65
CA LEU A 280 -13.66 -36.72 -2.83
C LEU A 280 -12.73 -35.87 -1.99
N LEU A 281 -12.83 -36.01 -0.68
CA LEU A 281 -11.95 -35.39 0.30
C LEU A 281 -11.04 -36.47 0.89
N HIS A 282 -9.76 -36.43 0.56
CA HIS A 282 -8.74 -37.38 1.05
C HIS A 282 -8.11 -36.80 2.33
N SER A 283 -8.36 -37.47 3.44
CA SER A 283 -7.65 -37.23 4.72
C SER A 283 -6.66 -38.35 4.94
N SER A 284 -5.72 -38.20 5.87
CA SER A 284 -4.79 -39.26 6.29
C SER A 284 -5.48 -40.53 6.76
N GLU A 285 -6.63 -40.38 7.42
CA GLU A 285 -7.38 -41.51 7.95
C GLU A 285 -8.19 -42.24 6.88
N ARG A 286 -8.85 -41.50 5.99
CA ARG A 286 -9.75 -42.07 4.96
C ARG A 286 -10.20 -41.03 3.94
N THR A 287 -10.81 -41.55 2.86
CA THR A 287 -11.47 -40.72 1.83
C THR A 287 -12.96 -40.58 2.13
N TYR A 288 -13.43 -39.36 2.15
CA TYR A 288 -14.84 -39.00 2.28
C TYR A 288 -15.45 -38.68 0.94
N GLU A 289 -16.64 -39.19 0.67
CA GLU A 289 -17.44 -38.88 -0.51
C GLU A 289 -18.58 -37.94 -0.10
N LEU A 290 -18.54 -36.72 -0.62
CA LEU A 290 -19.54 -35.67 -0.41
C LEU A 290 -20.25 -35.41 -1.74
N GLY A 291 -21.54 -35.08 -1.69
CA GLY A 291 -22.33 -34.75 -2.88
C GLY A 291 -22.93 -33.36 -2.77
N THR A 292 -23.00 -32.68 -3.89
CA THR A 292 -23.61 -31.36 -4.05
C THR A 292 -24.83 -31.45 -4.95
N THR A 293 -25.68 -30.42 -4.98
CA THR A 293 -26.89 -30.35 -5.82
C THR A 293 -26.56 -30.13 -7.30
N ASP A 294 -25.53 -29.35 -7.59
CA ASP A 294 -25.20 -28.89 -8.95
C ASP A 294 -23.69 -28.65 -9.13
N HIS A 295 -23.30 -28.34 -10.37
CA HIS A 295 -21.90 -28.12 -10.74
C HIS A 295 -21.29 -26.88 -10.08
N MET A 296 -22.03 -25.78 -9.99
CA MET A 296 -21.55 -24.53 -9.37
C MET A 296 -21.30 -24.73 -7.87
N SER A 297 -22.26 -25.36 -7.19
CA SER A 297 -22.11 -25.72 -5.77
C SER A 297 -20.88 -26.61 -5.55
N ARG A 298 -20.64 -27.59 -6.44
CA ARG A 298 -19.45 -28.44 -6.39
C ARG A 298 -18.16 -27.64 -6.49
N LEU A 299 -18.04 -26.75 -7.48
CA LEU A 299 -16.87 -25.92 -7.67
C LEU A 299 -16.61 -25.00 -6.45
N GLN A 300 -17.67 -24.37 -5.96
CA GLN A 300 -17.59 -23.52 -4.77
C GLN A 300 -17.14 -24.31 -3.53
N TRP A 301 -17.64 -25.54 -3.34
CA TRP A 301 -17.23 -26.37 -2.22
C TRP A 301 -15.79 -26.88 -2.37
N ILE A 302 -15.36 -27.26 -3.56
CA ILE A 302 -13.97 -27.66 -3.85
C ILE A 302 -13.03 -26.50 -3.52
N SER A 303 -13.30 -25.30 -4.02
CA SER A 303 -12.51 -24.11 -3.74
C SER A 303 -12.47 -23.78 -2.24
N ALA A 304 -13.60 -23.87 -1.55
CA ALA A 304 -13.68 -23.62 -0.12
C ALA A 304 -12.88 -24.66 0.70
N LEU A 305 -12.98 -25.94 0.34
CA LEU A 305 -12.23 -27.03 0.99
C LEU A 305 -10.72 -26.93 0.77
N GLN A 306 -10.30 -26.55 -0.43
CA GLN A 306 -8.90 -26.29 -0.75
C GLN A 306 -8.35 -25.13 0.09
N LEU A 307 -9.10 -24.02 0.16
CA LEU A 307 -8.77 -22.86 0.99
C LEU A 307 -8.67 -23.25 2.48
N ALA A 308 -9.63 -24.02 2.99
CA ALA A 308 -9.62 -24.51 4.36
C ALA A 308 -8.40 -25.38 4.65
N SER A 309 -8.06 -26.31 3.75
CA SER A 309 -6.90 -27.17 3.86
C SER A 309 -5.57 -26.42 3.82
N GLU A 310 -5.45 -25.39 2.96
CA GLU A 310 -4.25 -24.53 2.89
C GLU A 310 -3.99 -23.78 4.21
N HIS A 311 -5.05 -23.41 4.91
CA HIS A 311 -4.97 -22.67 6.17
C HIS A 311 -5.10 -23.56 7.41
N SER A 312 -5.26 -24.86 7.24
CA SER A 312 -5.29 -25.83 8.32
C SER A 312 -3.95 -25.89 9.04
N GLY A 313 -3.97 -26.20 10.35
CA GLY A 313 -2.78 -26.30 11.17
C GLY A 313 -2.13 -24.97 11.59
N LYS A 314 -2.64 -23.83 11.15
CA LYS A 314 -2.17 -22.51 11.57
C LYS A 314 -2.90 -22.08 12.85
N TYR A 315 -2.17 -21.67 13.86
CA TYR A 315 -2.75 -21.19 15.13
C TYR A 315 -3.45 -19.83 15.01
N GLN A 316 -3.03 -18.99 14.05
CA GLN A 316 -3.73 -17.74 13.76
C GLN A 316 -4.98 -18.01 12.92
N SER A 317 -6.06 -17.30 13.24
CA SER A 317 -7.29 -17.40 12.46
C SER A 317 -7.08 -16.95 11.02
N PHE A 318 -7.80 -17.58 10.08
CA PHE A 318 -7.76 -17.23 8.68
C PHE A 318 -8.08 -15.74 8.45
N GLN A 319 -9.09 -15.22 9.13
CA GLN A 319 -9.50 -13.82 8.98
C GLN A 319 -8.46 -12.83 9.55
N ARG A 320 -7.79 -13.18 10.64
CA ARG A 320 -6.65 -12.37 11.15
C ARG A 320 -5.50 -12.32 10.16
N LEU A 321 -5.16 -13.47 9.57
CA LEU A 321 -4.13 -13.52 8.52
C LEU A 321 -4.51 -12.67 7.31
N GLN A 322 -5.77 -12.73 6.87
CA GLN A 322 -6.26 -11.90 5.78
C GLN A 322 -6.24 -10.40 6.13
N ALA A 323 -6.67 -10.04 7.34
CA ALA A 323 -6.60 -8.66 7.80
C ALA A 323 -5.16 -8.14 7.85
N THR A 324 -4.23 -8.94 8.35
CA THR A 324 -2.79 -8.59 8.36
C THR A 324 -2.26 -8.43 6.93
N LYS A 325 -2.61 -9.33 6.02
CA LYS A 325 -2.22 -9.23 4.60
C LYS A 325 -2.75 -7.93 3.96
N ARG A 326 -4.04 -7.61 4.15
CA ARG A 326 -4.63 -6.35 3.66
C ARG A 326 -3.94 -5.13 4.25
N ARG A 327 -3.58 -5.18 5.55
CA ARG A 327 -2.85 -4.12 6.25
C ARG A 327 -1.48 -3.87 5.63
N LEU A 328 -0.70 -4.93 5.44
CA LEU A 328 0.61 -4.86 4.81
C LEU A 328 0.53 -4.33 3.37
N GLN A 329 -0.47 -4.74 2.60
CA GLN A 329 -0.73 -4.22 1.27
C GLN A 329 -1.05 -2.72 1.28
N ARG A 330 -1.86 -2.23 2.23
CA ARG A 330 -2.15 -0.78 2.40
C ARG A 330 -0.89 0.01 2.73
N GLN A 331 -0.06 -0.47 3.68
CA GLN A 331 1.19 0.18 4.05
C GLN A 331 2.13 0.31 2.87
N GLY A 332 2.19 -0.68 2.01
CA GLY A 332 3.01 -0.65 0.81
C GLY A 332 2.59 0.36 -0.22
N ARG A 333 1.31 0.47 -0.47
CA ARG A 333 0.81 1.49 -1.40
C ARG A 333 1.12 2.90 -0.95
N VAL A 334 0.99 3.17 0.36
CA VAL A 334 1.35 4.48 0.90
C VAL A 334 2.84 4.76 0.66
N GLN A 335 3.71 3.78 0.88
CA GLN A 335 5.14 3.94 0.65
C GLN A 335 5.49 4.13 -0.84
N GLU A 336 4.84 3.39 -1.73
CA GLU A 336 5.00 3.58 -3.18
C GLU A 336 4.53 4.96 -3.64
N MET A 337 3.40 5.43 -3.11
CA MET A 337 2.88 6.76 -3.41
C MET A 337 3.83 7.87 -2.92
N ILE A 338 4.41 7.71 -1.72
CA ILE A 338 5.41 8.65 -1.18
C ILE A 338 6.65 8.66 -2.07
N ARG A 339 7.14 7.50 -2.51
CA ARG A 339 8.30 7.41 -3.43
C ARG A 339 8.01 8.05 -4.77
N ALA A 340 6.86 7.74 -5.38
CA ALA A 340 6.46 8.34 -6.65
C ALA A 340 6.35 9.87 -6.53
N LYS A 341 5.78 10.37 -5.45
CA LYS A 341 5.70 11.81 -5.17
C LYS A 341 7.09 12.44 -5.03
N TYR A 342 8.00 11.77 -4.33
CA TYR A 342 9.38 12.25 -4.17
C TYR A 342 10.14 12.26 -5.52
N GLN A 343 10.00 11.22 -6.33
CA GLN A 343 10.59 11.16 -7.67
C GLN A 343 10.03 12.26 -8.57
N LEU A 344 8.71 12.47 -8.55
CA LEU A 344 8.07 13.53 -9.32
C LEU A 344 8.57 14.93 -8.90
N GLN A 345 8.78 15.12 -7.59
CA GLN A 345 9.32 16.38 -7.08
C GLN A 345 10.78 16.59 -7.51
N GLN A 346 11.61 15.54 -7.48
CA GLN A 346 12.98 15.61 -8.00
C GLN A 346 13.01 15.92 -9.50
N GLU A 347 12.13 15.30 -10.27
CA GLU A 347 12.02 15.54 -11.71
C GLU A 347 11.57 16.98 -12.01
N ARG A 348 10.62 17.51 -11.24
CA ARG A 348 10.22 18.93 -11.33
C ARG A 348 11.38 19.87 -11.03
N ASN A 349 12.07 19.64 -9.93
CA ASN A 349 13.23 20.47 -9.55
C ASN A 349 14.33 20.42 -10.62
N ALA A 350 14.59 19.24 -11.20
CA ALA A 350 15.56 19.08 -12.28
C ALA A 350 15.12 19.82 -13.56
N ARG A 351 13.82 19.79 -13.90
CA ARG A 351 13.28 20.55 -15.04
C ARG A 351 13.38 22.06 -14.81
N GLU A 352 13.00 22.53 -13.62
CA GLU A 352 13.10 23.95 -13.26
C GLU A 352 14.55 24.44 -13.33
N ALA A 353 15.53 23.63 -12.85
CA ALA A 353 16.94 23.93 -12.96
C ALA A 353 17.40 23.96 -14.43
N ALA A 354 16.99 22.99 -15.24
CA ALA A 354 17.32 22.96 -16.67
C ALA A 354 16.71 24.15 -17.44
N GLU A 355 15.47 24.52 -17.14
CA GLU A 355 14.82 25.72 -17.70
C GLU A 355 15.52 27.02 -17.26
N GLY A 356 16.00 27.06 -16.00
CA GLY A 356 16.82 28.17 -15.51
C GLY A 356 18.11 28.33 -16.32
N HIS A 357 18.86 27.25 -16.47
CA HIS A 357 20.08 27.24 -17.30
C HIS A 357 19.83 27.55 -18.77
N ALA A 358 18.73 27.06 -19.34
CA ALA A 358 18.36 27.38 -20.71
C ALA A 358 18.08 28.89 -20.90
N LYS A 359 17.40 29.51 -19.93
CA LYS A 359 17.16 30.97 -19.96
C LYS A 359 18.42 31.78 -19.80
N GLU A 360 19.35 31.34 -18.93
CA GLU A 360 20.65 31.99 -18.76
C GLU A 360 21.48 31.91 -20.05
N LEU A 361 21.50 30.75 -20.71
CA LEU A 361 22.14 30.56 -21.99
C LEU A 361 21.51 31.43 -23.09
N GLU A 362 20.18 31.53 -23.10
CA GLU A 362 19.47 32.39 -24.06
C GLU A 362 19.82 33.87 -23.90
N VAL A 363 19.98 34.33 -22.64
CA VAL A 363 20.41 35.71 -22.36
C VAL A 363 21.84 35.93 -22.84
N VAL A 364 22.75 35.01 -22.56
CA VAL A 364 24.16 35.09 -23.02
C VAL A 364 24.22 35.09 -24.55
N MET A 365 23.46 34.19 -25.20
CA MET A 365 23.43 34.19 -26.68
C MET A 365 22.85 35.47 -27.28
N LYS A 366 21.83 36.08 -26.63
CA LYS A 366 21.29 37.38 -27.04
C LYS A 366 22.31 38.52 -26.88
N GLU A 367 23.10 38.49 -25.82
CA GLU A 367 24.18 39.48 -25.63
C GLU A 367 25.31 39.30 -26.63
N GLU A 368 25.70 38.06 -26.92
CA GLU A 368 26.73 37.78 -27.93
C GLU A 368 26.22 38.16 -29.33
N ALA A 369 24.95 37.87 -29.63
CA ALA A 369 24.34 38.29 -30.90
C ALA A 369 24.32 39.84 -31.07
N LYS A 370 24.03 40.56 -29.96
CA LYS A 370 24.13 42.03 -29.97
C LYS A 370 25.55 42.53 -30.22
N LYS A 371 26.52 41.93 -29.55
CA LYS A 371 27.94 42.26 -29.76
C LYS A 371 28.38 41.99 -31.21
N LEU A 372 27.92 40.90 -31.80
CA LEU A 372 28.18 40.57 -33.18
C LEU A 372 27.54 41.61 -34.13
N THR A 373 26.30 42.03 -33.90
CA THR A 373 25.65 43.07 -34.72
C THR A 373 26.32 44.43 -34.56
N GLU A 374 26.81 44.77 -33.35
CA GLU A 374 27.58 46.00 -33.12
C GLU A 374 28.94 45.96 -33.83
N LEU A 375 29.62 44.80 -33.79
CA LEU A 375 30.87 44.61 -34.53
C LEU A 375 30.68 44.67 -36.06
N GLU A 376 29.61 44.10 -36.58
CA GLU A 376 29.27 44.20 -38.00
C GLU A 376 28.97 45.64 -38.41
N GLN A 377 28.25 46.39 -37.54
CA GLN A 377 28.01 47.83 -37.81
C GLN A 377 29.28 48.65 -37.74
N LEU A 378 30.17 48.35 -36.78
CA LEU A 378 31.50 49.00 -36.72
C LEU A 378 32.34 48.67 -37.94
N ARG A 379 32.33 47.41 -38.37
CA ARG A 379 33.02 46.98 -39.59
C ARG A 379 32.49 47.71 -40.79
N SER A 380 31.16 47.78 -40.96
CA SER A 380 30.54 48.50 -42.08
C SER A 380 30.85 50.00 -42.07
N LYS A 381 30.93 50.61 -40.87
CA LYS A 381 31.37 52.02 -40.75
C LYS A 381 32.84 52.21 -41.12
N LEU A 382 33.69 51.29 -40.68
CA LEU A 382 35.12 51.32 -41.03
C LEU A 382 35.32 51.08 -42.54
N GLU A 383 34.57 50.17 -43.15
CA GLU A 383 34.60 49.96 -44.59
C GLU A 383 34.17 51.22 -45.36
N LYS A 384 33.12 51.93 -44.91
CA LYS A 384 32.72 53.21 -45.53
C LYS A 384 33.76 54.31 -45.35
N LEU A 385 34.32 54.45 -44.16
CA LEU A 385 35.38 55.41 -43.92
C LEU A 385 36.64 55.09 -44.73
N LEU A 386 36.92 53.80 -44.92
CA LEU A 386 38.03 53.35 -45.75
C LEU A 386 37.76 53.64 -47.25
N GLU A 387 36.52 53.48 -47.69
CA GLU A 387 36.11 53.87 -49.04
C GLU A 387 36.20 55.38 -49.29
N GLU A 388 35.73 56.15 -48.27
CA GLU A 388 35.87 57.63 -48.32
C GLU A 388 37.33 58.10 -48.34
N GLU A 389 38.17 57.46 -47.46
CA GLU A 389 39.61 57.76 -47.42
C GLU A 389 40.35 57.29 -48.67
N THR A 390 39.93 56.16 -49.25
CA THR A 390 40.47 55.69 -50.55
C THR A 390 40.03 56.53 -51.67
N GLN A 391 38.79 57.07 -51.61
CA GLN A 391 38.32 58.03 -52.66
C GLN A 391 39.09 59.34 -52.53
N ALA A 392 39.26 59.88 -51.32
CA ALA A 392 40.03 61.09 -51.10
C ALA A 392 41.52 60.94 -51.48
N LYS A 393 42.13 59.79 -51.22
CA LYS A 393 43.47 59.47 -51.67
C LYS A 393 43.60 59.28 -53.18
N ARG A 394 42.58 58.77 -53.83
CA ARG A 394 42.53 58.70 -55.31
C ARG A 394 42.48 60.07 -55.97
N ASP A 395 41.76 60.99 -55.34
CA ASP A 395 41.75 62.38 -55.85
C ASP A 395 43.08 63.10 -55.64
N GLU A 396 43.82 62.80 -54.55
CA GLU A 396 45.20 63.29 -54.33
C GLU A 396 46.23 62.60 -55.23
N GLU A 397 46.09 61.28 -55.45
CA GLU A 397 47.03 60.53 -56.33
C GLU A 397 46.92 60.85 -57.79
N ILE A 398 45.78 61.34 -58.28
CA ILE A 398 45.63 61.87 -59.62
C ILE A 398 46.59 63.06 -59.82
N VAL A 399 46.94 63.79 -58.80
CA VAL A 399 47.83 64.95 -58.85
C VAL A 399 49.34 64.57 -58.71
N ARG A 400 49.67 63.50 -58.00
CA ARG A 400 51.06 63.04 -57.74
C ARG A 400 51.45 61.81 -58.58
N GLY A 401 50.93 61.75 -59.77
CA GLY A 401 51.07 60.66 -60.70
C GLY A 401 52.39 59.87 -60.69
N LEU A 402 52.29 58.61 -60.89
CA LEU A 402 53.18 57.62 -61.44
C LEU A 402 54.42 57.16 -60.59
N GLN A 403 54.91 57.92 -59.65
CA GLN A 403 56.10 57.42 -58.80
C GLN A 403 55.69 56.74 -57.54
N ALA A 404 54.53 56.96 -56.95
CA ALA A 404 54.10 56.34 -55.72
C ALA A 404 53.37 54.98 -55.94
N ARG A 405 53.00 54.66 -57.16
CA ARG A 405 52.24 53.44 -57.45
C ARG A 405 52.94 52.12 -57.14
N VAL A 406 54.28 52.07 -57.37
CA VAL A 406 55.02 50.83 -57.17
C VAL A 406 55.36 50.61 -55.69
N LEU A 407 55.57 51.68 -54.96
CA LEU A 407 55.81 51.57 -53.50
C LEU A 407 54.55 51.30 -52.70
N ALA A 408 53.41 51.79 -53.16
CA ALA A 408 52.15 51.54 -52.45
C ALA A 408 51.66 50.06 -52.57
N GLU A 409 51.85 49.44 -53.75
CA GLU A 409 51.48 48.02 -53.92
C GLU A 409 52.34 47.04 -53.09
N GLU A 410 53.64 47.34 -52.86
CA GLU A 410 54.48 46.49 -52.01
C GLU A 410 54.11 46.64 -50.54
N TRP A 411 53.69 47.83 -50.09
CA TRP A 411 53.28 48.09 -48.72
C TRP A 411 51.94 47.43 -48.39
N GLU A 412 50.96 47.52 -49.28
CA GLU A 412 49.65 46.87 -49.08
C GLU A 412 49.76 45.33 -48.92
N LYS A 413 50.61 44.72 -49.76
CA LYS A 413 50.83 43.27 -49.68
C LYS A 413 51.51 42.84 -48.36
N ARG A 414 52.32 43.68 -47.81
CA ARG A 414 53.02 43.42 -46.55
C ARG A 414 52.06 43.55 -45.36
N GLU A 415 51.20 44.54 -45.38
CA GLU A 415 50.25 44.81 -44.33
C GLU A 415 49.16 43.74 -44.27
N GLU A 416 48.77 43.23 -45.44
CA GLU A 416 47.80 42.12 -45.56
C GLU A 416 48.40 40.79 -45.03
N LEU A 417 49.67 40.56 -45.28
CA LEU A 417 50.38 39.38 -44.75
C LEU A 417 50.55 39.46 -43.21
N GLU A 418 50.83 40.62 -42.66
CA GLU A 418 50.93 40.83 -41.22
C GLU A 418 49.55 40.73 -40.52
N ARG A 419 48.49 41.22 -41.18
CA ARG A 419 47.10 41.06 -40.69
C ARG A 419 46.67 39.61 -40.66
N LEU A 420 46.89 38.87 -41.73
CA LEU A 420 46.58 37.44 -41.76
C LEU A 420 47.34 36.61 -40.73
N GLN A 421 48.60 36.99 -40.44
CA GLN A 421 49.37 36.34 -39.37
C GLN A 421 48.83 36.68 -37.97
N ALA A 422 48.37 37.91 -37.74
CA ALA A 422 47.79 38.31 -36.45
C ALA A 422 46.41 37.67 -36.21
N GLU A 423 45.59 37.56 -37.28
CA GLU A 423 44.29 36.93 -37.22
C GLU A 423 44.40 35.40 -36.98
N GLN A 424 45.37 34.75 -37.64
CA GLN A 424 45.66 33.35 -37.36
C GLN A 424 46.15 33.11 -35.90
N LYS A 425 46.89 34.06 -35.36
CA LYS A 425 47.40 33.94 -33.98
C LYS A 425 46.28 34.12 -32.96
N LEU A 426 45.35 35.04 -33.20
CA LEU A 426 44.16 35.24 -32.36
C LEU A 426 43.22 34.02 -32.37
N LEU A 427 42.96 33.48 -33.57
CA LEU A 427 42.15 32.27 -33.71
C LEU A 427 42.79 31.05 -33.02
N LEU A 428 44.12 30.94 -33.06
CA LEU A 428 44.82 29.86 -32.40
C LEU A 428 44.78 30.00 -30.87
N GLU A 429 44.87 31.23 -30.36
CA GLU A 429 44.72 31.50 -28.91
C GLU A 429 43.30 31.24 -28.42
N GLU A 430 42.27 31.58 -29.19
CA GLU A 430 40.88 31.25 -28.88
C GLU A 430 40.63 29.73 -28.87
N GLU A 431 41.24 29.00 -29.81
CA GLU A 431 41.08 27.55 -29.89
C GLU A 431 41.79 26.85 -28.70
N ILE A 432 42.92 27.36 -28.28
CA ILE A 432 43.63 26.87 -27.09
C ILE A 432 42.82 27.14 -25.81
N GLN A 433 42.20 28.32 -25.74
CA GLN A 433 41.34 28.67 -24.59
C GLN A 433 40.08 27.78 -24.53
N LYS A 434 39.44 27.58 -25.66
CA LYS A 434 38.30 26.66 -25.74
C LYS A 434 38.67 25.20 -25.40
N ARG A 435 39.87 24.75 -25.80
CA ARG A 435 40.33 23.41 -25.39
C ARG A 435 40.54 23.30 -23.89
N LYS A 436 41.10 24.33 -23.25
CA LYS A 436 41.23 24.33 -21.79
C LYS A 436 39.86 24.27 -21.07
N GLU A 437 38.91 25.04 -21.56
CA GLU A 437 37.53 25.02 -21.03
C GLU A 437 36.88 23.63 -21.19
N TYR A 438 37.12 22.97 -22.34
CA TYR A 438 36.63 21.61 -22.56
C TYR A 438 37.31 20.58 -21.63
N GLU A 439 38.60 20.71 -21.41
CA GLU A 439 39.36 19.83 -20.49
C GLU A 439 38.91 20.01 -19.03
N ASP A 440 38.61 21.24 -18.62
CA ASP A 440 38.13 21.51 -17.26
C ASP A 440 36.67 21.03 -17.09
N LEU A 441 35.84 21.18 -18.11
CA LEU A 441 34.50 20.66 -18.14
C LEU A 441 34.46 19.10 -18.13
N GLN A 442 35.48 18.51 -18.77
CA GLN A 442 35.64 17.05 -18.77
C GLN A 442 36.06 16.53 -17.39
N LYS A 443 36.94 17.22 -16.71
CA LYS A 443 37.33 16.89 -15.32
C LYS A 443 36.17 17.05 -14.34
N GLU A 444 35.34 18.07 -14.55
CA GLU A 444 34.15 18.29 -13.72
C GLU A 444 33.11 17.21 -13.94
N LYS A 445 32.91 16.77 -15.18
CA LYS A 445 32.06 15.62 -15.48
C LYS A 445 32.57 14.31 -14.92
N GLU A 446 33.88 14.07 -14.95
CA GLU A 446 34.47 12.88 -14.31
C GLU A 446 34.31 12.91 -12.78
N TYR A 447 34.41 14.09 -12.17
CA TYR A 447 34.14 14.25 -10.74
C TYR A 447 32.66 13.98 -10.40
N GLN A 448 31.74 14.48 -11.25
CA GLN A 448 30.30 14.22 -11.11
C GLN A 448 29.98 12.74 -11.32
N LEU A 449 30.64 12.08 -12.26
CA LEU A 449 30.47 10.65 -12.52
C LEU A 449 30.91 9.80 -11.30
N LYS A 450 32.06 10.12 -10.73
CA LYS A 450 32.56 9.48 -9.49
C LYS A 450 31.64 9.71 -8.30
N SER A 451 31.06 10.90 -8.19
CA SER A 451 30.09 11.22 -7.17
C SER A 451 28.77 10.47 -7.36
N ALA A 452 28.35 10.29 -8.63
CA ALA A 452 27.17 9.52 -8.99
C ALA A 452 27.36 8.01 -8.72
N GLU A 453 28.55 7.48 -8.99
CA GLU A 453 28.90 6.08 -8.68
C GLU A 453 28.84 5.80 -7.17
N GLN A 454 29.34 6.74 -6.35
CA GLN A 454 29.25 6.63 -4.90
C GLN A 454 27.79 6.67 -4.40
N ARG A 455 26.96 7.52 -5.02
CA ARG A 455 25.51 7.55 -4.73
C ARG A 455 24.78 6.30 -5.18
N LEU A 456 25.16 5.73 -6.33
CA LEU A 456 24.61 4.45 -6.80
C LEU A 456 24.91 3.31 -5.83
N ALA A 457 26.14 3.22 -5.33
CA ALA A 457 26.53 2.22 -4.33
C ALA A 457 25.80 2.39 -2.99
N GLN A 458 25.44 3.64 -2.65
CA GLN A 458 24.65 3.93 -1.45
C GLN A 458 23.17 3.57 -1.66
N LEU A 459 22.63 3.86 -2.84
CA LEU A 459 21.27 3.50 -3.25
C LEU A 459 21.08 1.99 -3.39
N GLU A 460 22.12 1.24 -3.78
CA GLU A 460 22.05 -0.22 -3.78
C GLU A 460 21.92 -0.82 -2.37
N LYS A 461 22.56 -0.22 -1.39
CA LYS A 461 22.39 -0.60 0.03
C LYS A 461 20.98 -0.26 0.53
N GLU A 462 20.48 0.90 0.14
CA GLU A 462 19.10 1.31 0.49
C GLU A 462 18.06 0.47 -0.25
N ARG A 463 18.31 0.07 -1.50
CA ARG A 463 17.46 -0.84 -2.26
C ARG A 463 17.27 -2.18 -1.55
N LEU A 464 18.34 -2.76 -1.00
CA LEU A 464 18.27 -4.01 -0.24
C LEU A 464 17.46 -3.88 1.06
N HIS A 465 17.55 -2.71 1.69
CA HIS A 465 16.70 -2.40 2.86
C HIS A 465 15.24 -2.19 2.46
N LEU A 466 15.03 -1.60 1.31
CA LEU A 466 13.70 -1.27 0.77
C LEU A 466 12.99 -2.47 0.15
N ASP A 467 13.71 -3.44 -0.43
CA ASP A 467 13.14 -4.70 -0.91
C ASP A 467 12.49 -5.50 0.23
N ASN A 468 13.07 -5.42 1.43
CA ASN A 468 12.44 -5.97 2.62
C ASN A 468 11.17 -5.20 3.04
N GLN A 469 11.15 -3.88 2.82
CA GLN A 469 9.97 -3.05 3.08
C GLN A 469 8.91 -3.18 1.97
N LEU A 470 9.33 -3.42 0.74
CA LEU A 470 8.43 -3.60 -0.41
C LEU A 470 7.58 -4.88 -0.29
N ARG A 471 8.16 -5.94 0.32
CA ARG A 471 7.40 -7.16 0.64
C ARG A 471 6.24 -6.87 1.60
N ILE A 472 6.48 -5.96 2.53
CA ILE A 472 5.46 -5.50 3.49
C ILE A 472 4.44 -4.56 2.81
N ALA A 473 4.86 -3.90 1.76
CA ALA A 473 4.10 -2.89 1.03
C ALA A 473 3.11 -3.49 0.03
N ASN A 474 3.48 -4.57 -0.63
CA ASN A 474 2.64 -5.22 -1.66
C ASN A 474 1.32 -5.79 -1.10
N GLU A 475 1.32 -6.17 0.18
CA GLU A 475 0.09 -6.63 0.84
C GLU A 475 -0.95 -5.52 1.04
N LYS A 476 -0.50 -4.26 1.13
CA LYS A 476 -1.39 -3.10 1.30
C LYS A 476 -1.97 -2.56 0.00
N MET A 477 -1.35 -2.88 -1.13
CA MET A 477 -1.80 -2.41 -2.45
C MET A 477 -3.10 -3.05 -2.91
N LYS A 478 -3.30 -4.32 -2.57
CA LYS A 478 -4.49 -5.08 -3.01
C LYS A 478 -5.82 -4.43 -2.58
N VAL A 479 -5.83 -3.83 -1.40
CA VAL A 479 -7.03 -3.16 -0.85
C VAL A 479 -7.34 -1.80 -1.50
N ALA A 480 -6.36 -1.14 -2.12
CA ALA A 480 -6.58 0.12 -2.82
C ALA A 480 -6.90 -0.09 -4.31
N GLU A 481 -6.55 -1.27 -4.87
CA GLU A 481 -6.97 -1.67 -6.22
C GLU A 481 -8.48 -1.88 -6.28
N ASP A 482 -9.04 -2.57 -5.30
CA ASP A 482 -10.49 -2.75 -5.19
C ASP A 482 -11.25 -1.41 -5.09
N ARG A 483 -10.61 -0.42 -4.45
CA ARG A 483 -11.16 0.93 -4.35
C ARG A 483 -11.04 1.72 -5.66
N LYS A 484 -10.00 1.44 -6.44
CA LYS A 484 -9.80 2.02 -7.78
C LYS A 484 -10.79 1.46 -8.78
N GLU A 485 -11.02 0.15 -8.77
CA GLU A 485 -12.01 -0.49 -9.62
C GLU A 485 -13.43 0.06 -9.38
N MET A 486 -13.76 0.32 -8.11
CA MET A 486 -15.03 0.96 -7.77
C MET A 486 -15.13 2.42 -8.23
N LEU A 487 -14.02 3.16 -8.24
CA LEU A 487 -13.98 4.53 -8.76
C LEU A 487 -13.99 4.54 -10.30
N GLU A 488 -13.33 3.58 -10.92
CA GLU A 488 -13.32 3.42 -12.37
C GLU A 488 -14.68 2.99 -12.91
N SER A 489 -15.41 2.14 -12.18
CA SER A 489 -16.79 1.78 -12.54
C SER A 489 -17.77 2.97 -12.48
N LYS A 490 -17.50 3.95 -11.60
CA LYS A 490 -18.28 5.19 -11.50
C LYS A 490 -17.88 6.23 -12.55
N LEU A 491 -16.60 6.25 -12.92
CA LEU A 491 -16.13 7.07 -14.06
C LEU A 491 -16.72 6.57 -15.39
N PHE A 492 -16.91 5.25 -15.50
CA PHE A 492 -17.48 4.63 -16.70
C PHE A 492 -18.95 4.98 -16.92
N GLN A 493 -19.67 5.34 -15.85
CA GLN A 493 -21.07 5.79 -15.95
C GLN A 493 -21.24 7.28 -16.25
N ALA A 494 -20.17 8.08 -16.06
CA ALA A 494 -20.24 9.55 -16.22
C ALA A 494 -19.64 10.08 -17.53
N THR A 495 -19.00 9.25 -18.32
CA THR A 495 -18.42 9.68 -19.61
C THR A 495 -19.22 9.13 -20.78
N PRO A 496 -19.59 9.95 -21.73
CA PRO A 496 -20.21 9.49 -22.94
C PRO A 496 -19.27 8.54 -23.69
N VAL A 497 -19.83 7.47 -24.15
CA VAL A 497 -19.17 6.40 -24.89
C VAL A 497 -18.26 6.99 -25.98
N ILE A 498 -16.97 7.03 -25.70
CA ILE A 498 -15.99 7.24 -26.75
C ILE A 498 -15.93 5.93 -27.55
N ARG A 499 -16.20 6.02 -28.81
CA ARG A 499 -16.21 4.87 -29.72
C ARG A 499 -14.90 4.09 -29.58
N GLU A 500 -15.01 2.79 -29.35
CA GLU A 500 -13.90 1.84 -29.15
C GLU A 500 -12.74 2.02 -30.18
N GLY A 501 -13.04 2.53 -31.36
CA GLY A 501 -12.02 2.78 -32.40
C GLY A 501 -10.97 3.85 -32.05
N GLU A 502 -11.33 4.86 -31.23
CA GLU A 502 -10.37 5.90 -30.85
C GLU A 502 -9.42 5.46 -29.75
N ARG A 503 -9.88 4.57 -28.82
CA ARG A 503 -9.01 4.01 -27.78
C ARG A 503 -7.95 3.07 -28.35
N ILE A 504 -8.33 2.27 -29.35
CA ILE A 504 -7.39 1.35 -30.03
C ILE A 504 -6.33 2.15 -30.79
N ARG A 505 -6.70 3.27 -31.44
CA ARG A 505 -5.73 4.12 -32.14
C ARG A 505 -4.76 4.82 -31.17
N ARG A 506 -5.22 5.25 -29.99
CA ARG A 506 -4.34 5.85 -28.96
C ARG A 506 -3.41 4.82 -28.33
N ALA A 507 -3.90 3.63 -28.05
CA ALA A 507 -3.07 2.54 -27.54
C ALA A 507 -2.02 2.10 -28.59
N GLN A 508 -2.39 2.07 -29.89
CA GLN A 508 -1.46 1.72 -30.97
C GLN A 508 -0.44 2.83 -31.25
N SER A 509 -0.79 4.11 -31.05
CA SER A 509 0.18 5.20 -31.22
C SER A 509 1.22 5.25 -30.09
N PHE A 510 0.93 4.67 -28.93
CA PHE A 510 1.89 4.57 -27.82
C PHE A 510 2.85 3.38 -27.95
N MET A 511 2.40 2.29 -28.60
CA MET A 511 3.24 1.12 -28.84
C MET A 511 4.39 1.36 -29.84
N PRO A 512 4.22 2.19 -30.90
CA PRO A 512 5.31 2.46 -31.84
C PRO A 512 6.47 3.25 -31.25
N SER A 513 6.26 4.03 -30.20
CA SER A 513 7.35 4.82 -29.61
C SER A 513 8.48 3.96 -29.02
N THR A 514 8.14 2.75 -28.60
CA THR A 514 9.15 1.77 -28.17
C THR A 514 9.76 0.99 -29.32
N LYS A 515 9.10 0.96 -30.49
CA LYS A 515 9.64 0.30 -31.69
C LYS A 515 10.41 1.25 -32.60
N GLU A 516 10.20 2.55 -32.47
CA GLU A 516 10.91 3.56 -33.27
C GLU A 516 12.35 3.85 -32.80
N LYS A 517 12.71 3.42 -31.61
CA LYS A 517 14.10 3.58 -31.12
C LYS A 517 15.17 3.05 -32.08
N PRO A 518 14.97 1.91 -32.75
CA PRO A 518 15.94 1.44 -33.74
C PRO A 518 16.06 2.34 -34.97
N VAL A 519 14.93 2.94 -35.43
CA VAL A 519 14.90 3.78 -36.63
C VAL A 519 15.64 5.11 -36.40
N ILE A 520 15.52 5.69 -35.21
CA ILE A 520 16.26 6.91 -34.86
C ILE A 520 17.77 6.67 -34.81
N PHE A 521 18.19 5.46 -34.40
CA PHE A 521 19.61 5.09 -34.41
C PHE A 521 20.17 4.93 -35.84
N GLU A 522 19.38 4.43 -36.77
CA GLU A 522 19.81 4.30 -38.18
C GLU A 522 19.93 5.66 -38.86
N VAL A 523 19.01 6.58 -38.59
CA VAL A 523 19.06 7.94 -39.13
C VAL A 523 20.29 8.72 -38.62
N ARG A 524 20.67 8.51 -37.35
CA ARG A 524 21.89 9.11 -36.78
C ARG A 524 23.18 8.49 -37.33
N ALA A 525 23.18 7.19 -37.56
CA ALA A 525 24.31 6.53 -38.19
C ALA A 525 24.51 6.95 -39.64
N ALA A 526 23.42 7.22 -40.37
CA ALA A 526 23.49 7.71 -41.74
C ALA A 526 24.04 9.16 -41.87
N THR A 527 23.78 10.00 -40.88
CA THR A 527 24.32 11.37 -40.87
C THR A 527 25.80 11.43 -40.51
N LEU A 528 26.33 10.41 -39.86
CA LEU A 528 27.77 10.33 -39.55
C LEU A 528 28.63 9.74 -40.66
N LYS A 529 28.02 9.24 -41.76
CA LYS A 529 28.69 8.70 -42.93
C LYS A 529 28.65 9.66 -44.16
N ARG A 530 28.82 10.93 -43.97
CA ARG A 530 29.15 11.79 -45.09
C ARG A 530 30.67 11.75 -45.33
N PRO A 531 31.16 11.22 -46.44
CA PRO A 531 32.55 11.31 -46.79
C PRO A 531 32.88 12.74 -47.18
N PHE A 532 33.95 13.24 -46.65
CA PHE A 532 34.65 14.37 -47.24
C PHE A 532 35.06 14.01 -48.67
N HIS A 533 34.52 14.65 -49.67
CA HIS A 533 35.16 14.78 -50.96
C HIS A 533 34.66 16.04 -51.65
N SER A 534 35.70 16.82 -52.06
CA SER A 534 35.86 18.01 -52.89
C SER A 534 35.28 19.31 -52.35
#